data_7c606ff33d3be410964ea5d8a904b978
#
_entry.id   7c606ff33d3be410964ea5d8a904b978
#
_cell.length_a   1.000
_cell.length_b   1.000
_cell.length_c   1.000
_cell.angle_alpha   90.00
_cell.angle_beta   90.00
_cell.angle_gamma   90.00
#
_symmetry.space_group_name_H-M   'P 1'
#
loop_
_entity.id
_entity.type
_entity.pdbx_description
1 polymer ?
#
loop_
_entity_poly.entity_id
_entity_poly.type
_entity_poly.pdbx_seq_one_letter_code
_entity_poly.pdbx_strand_id
1 'polypeptide(L)'
;KKNFENGYCPNEVRTYKSKKAKNAQEAHEGIRPTDIELTPDKVSKYLDTDSLKLYSLIWKRALASQMSSAVFERTAIDISSEKNELKLRANGSVVKFDGFLNIYSEFKVKSDEQIKKDENEEDEDEVTLPAISKGMKIESVSPSETQHFTLPPPRYSEASLVKKLEELGIGRPSTYASIISVLKTRNYVELDKNRFVPVDRAILITAFLKGFFSKYIDYEFTAGMEESLDEITSGKIKWTEFLENFWKNFSTNVGDVTDLRITNILDNLNEILKSHIFEQKEESNGEKAISRSCPSENCEGELSLKVSRFGAFVGCSNYPDCKFTRPISHKKIKEAFEDTILGKDAASEQEIKLLNGRFGPYVQLGDVVEKEKPKRASVPKGISPSAIDLEKAQYLLSLPREIGGHPETGEIITVNYGRYGGYINCGDKNASLEDNSEIFDIGINRAVSLLANAKPGRLKSSSEIKTLGEHPDDKKPIKVMKGKFGPYIKYKSTNATIPDNIDPEEILIEEAIDLIEKKLEKTGKKKKKSSKK
;
A
#
# COMPACT_ATOMS: atom_id res chain seq x y z
N LYS A 1 -25.95 28.19 -23.07
CA LYS A 1 -26.15 29.58 -23.58
C LYS A 1 -26.89 30.49 -22.60
N LYS A 2 -27.82 29.99 -21.76
CA LYS A 2 -28.59 30.84 -20.82
C LYS A 2 -27.75 31.41 -19.67
N ASN A 3 -26.67 30.72 -19.26
CA ASN A 3 -25.91 31.00 -18.04
C ASN A 3 -24.49 31.56 -18.30
N PHE A 4 -24.07 31.65 -19.55
CA PHE A 4 -22.75 32.11 -19.96
C PHE A 4 -22.85 33.15 -21.06
N GLU A 5 -21.92 34.11 -21.08
CA GLU A 5 -21.83 35.14 -22.09
C GLU A 5 -21.53 34.57 -23.50
N ASN A 6 -21.72 35.38 -24.50
CA ASN A 6 -21.40 35.03 -25.88
C ASN A 6 -19.90 34.69 -26.01
N GLY A 7 -19.60 33.54 -26.61
CA GLY A 7 -18.22 33.06 -26.81
C GLY A 7 -17.88 31.79 -26.02
N TYR A 8 -18.50 31.53 -24.85
CA TYR A 8 -18.26 30.32 -24.08
C TYR A 8 -18.86 29.06 -24.70
N CYS A 9 -19.86 29.20 -25.54
CA CYS A 9 -20.50 28.08 -26.22
C CYS A 9 -20.07 28.07 -27.70
N PRO A 10 -19.37 27.02 -28.15
CA PRO A 10 -19.01 26.92 -29.57
C PRO A 10 -20.25 26.79 -30.46
N ASN A 11 -20.12 27.16 -31.74
CA ASN A 11 -21.21 27.09 -32.70
C ASN A 11 -21.66 25.66 -33.00
N GLU A 12 -20.72 24.71 -32.93
CA GLU A 12 -20.94 23.28 -33.19
C GLU A 12 -20.68 22.46 -31.95
N VAL A 13 -21.37 21.34 -31.84
CA VAL A 13 -21.14 20.35 -30.76
C VAL A 13 -19.74 19.78 -30.89
N ARG A 14 -18.98 19.78 -29.80
CA ARG A 14 -17.65 19.21 -29.78
C ARG A 14 -17.70 17.69 -29.81
N THR A 15 -17.04 17.10 -30.78
CA THR A 15 -16.81 15.67 -30.89
C THR A 15 -15.34 15.37 -30.60
N TYR A 16 -15.11 14.45 -29.67
CA TYR A 16 -13.76 13.99 -29.32
C TYR A 16 -13.45 12.70 -30.05
N LYS A 17 -12.43 12.74 -30.92
CA LYS A 17 -11.89 11.52 -31.52
C LYS A 17 -10.81 10.98 -30.59
N SER A 18 -11.12 9.97 -29.78
CA SER A 18 -10.06 9.16 -29.18
C SER A 18 -9.28 8.47 -30.32
N LYS A 19 -7.94 8.41 -30.23
CA LYS A 19 -7.21 7.36 -30.97
C LYS A 19 -7.89 6.08 -30.50
N LYS A 20 -8.57 5.37 -31.43
CA LYS A 20 -9.21 4.10 -31.11
C LYS A 20 -8.14 3.24 -30.47
N ALA A 21 -8.17 3.11 -29.14
CA ALA A 21 -7.56 1.94 -28.54
C ALA A 21 -8.18 0.76 -29.29
N LYS A 22 -7.38 -0.16 -29.79
CA LYS A 22 -7.86 -1.32 -30.61
C LYS A 22 -9.05 -2.03 -29.95
N ASN A 23 -9.28 -1.80 -28.68
CA ASN A 23 -10.21 -2.49 -27.79
C ASN A 23 -11.12 -1.53 -27.00
N ALA A 24 -11.57 -0.42 -27.63
CA ALA A 24 -12.59 0.42 -27.03
C ALA A 24 -13.87 -0.39 -26.84
N GLN A 25 -14.31 -0.55 -25.59
CA GLN A 25 -15.63 -1.09 -25.28
C GLN A 25 -16.67 -0.07 -25.73
N GLU A 26 -17.18 -0.20 -26.94
CA GLU A 26 -18.11 0.76 -27.58
C GLU A 26 -19.50 0.80 -26.89
N ALA A 27 -19.79 -0.13 -25.97
CA ALA A 27 -21.11 -0.30 -25.37
C ALA A 27 -21.40 0.63 -24.19
N HIS A 28 -20.45 1.41 -23.72
CA HIS A 28 -20.62 2.26 -22.53
C HIS A 28 -20.78 3.72 -22.88
N GLU A 29 -21.84 4.34 -22.34
CA GLU A 29 -22.03 5.80 -22.37
C GLU A 29 -21.00 6.48 -21.44
N GLY A 30 -20.50 7.66 -21.84
CA GLY A 30 -19.64 8.47 -21.00
C GLY A 30 -20.32 8.90 -19.70
N ILE A 31 -19.57 8.96 -18.61
CA ILE A 31 -20.10 9.42 -17.30
C ILE A 31 -20.43 10.90 -17.40
N ARG A 32 -21.71 11.24 -17.20
CA ARG A 32 -22.25 12.60 -17.21
C ARG A 32 -23.44 12.72 -16.26
N PRO A 33 -23.81 13.93 -15.82
CA PRO A 33 -25.06 14.13 -15.09
C PRO A 33 -26.26 13.71 -15.95
N THR A 34 -27.27 13.13 -15.34
CA THR A 34 -28.55 12.80 -16.01
C THR A 34 -29.24 14.10 -16.49
N ASP A 35 -29.18 15.12 -15.64
CA ASP A 35 -29.69 16.45 -15.95
C ASP A 35 -28.63 17.51 -15.65
N ILE A 36 -28.17 18.20 -16.68
CA ILE A 36 -27.13 19.24 -16.55
C ILE A 36 -27.63 20.50 -15.83
N GLU A 37 -28.94 20.72 -15.75
CA GLU A 37 -29.52 21.87 -15.04
C GLU A 37 -29.48 21.67 -13.50
N LEU A 38 -29.25 20.49 -13.03
CA LEU A 38 -28.98 20.19 -11.63
C LEU A 38 -27.53 20.55 -11.31
N THR A 39 -27.30 21.82 -10.99
CA THR A 39 -25.96 22.29 -10.59
C THR A 39 -25.54 21.68 -9.24
N PRO A 40 -24.23 21.62 -8.93
CA PRO A 40 -23.74 21.15 -7.63
C PRO A 40 -24.43 21.82 -6.44
N ASP A 41 -24.70 23.10 -6.52
CA ASP A 41 -25.39 23.86 -5.46
C ASP A 41 -26.83 23.38 -5.23
N LYS A 42 -27.54 23.02 -6.30
CA LYS A 42 -28.92 22.53 -6.20
C LYS A 42 -28.99 21.14 -5.55
N VAL A 43 -27.99 20.30 -5.78
CA VAL A 43 -27.96 18.92 -5.24
C VAL A 43 -27.27 18.81 -3.89
N SER A 44 -26.58 19.86 -3.43
CA SER A 44 -25.83 19.88 -2.17
C SER A 44 -26.64 19.45 -0.94
N LYS A 45 -27.94 19.71 -0.95
CA LYS A 45 -28.86 19.33 0.14
C LYS A 45 -29.20 17.84 0.20
N TYR A 46 -28.92 17.11 -0.87
CA TYR A 46 -29.30 15.70 -1.04
C TYR A 46 -28.12 14.73 -1.04
N LEU A 47 -26.89 15.27 -1.06
CA LEU A 47 -25.65 14.48 -1.14
C LEU A 47 -24.78 14.74 0.09
N ASP A 48 -24.09 13.69 0.54
CA ASP A 48 -23.00 13.82 1.50
C ASP A 48 -21.79 14.56 0.86
N THR A 49 -20.82 14.94 1.69
CA THR A 49 -19.68 15.77 1.25
C THR A 49 -18.87 15.12 0.13
N ASP A 50 -18.64 13.83 0.17
CA ASP A 50 -17.78 13.15 -0.81
C ASP A 50 -18.54 12.87 -2.11
N SER A 51 -19.81 12.48 -2.01
CA SER A 51 -20.71 12.36 -3.17
C SER A 51 -20.89 13.71 -3.87
N LEU A 52 -20.99 14.81 -3.12
CA LEU A 52 -21.09 16.15 -3.71
C LEU A 52 -19.81 16.56 -4.44
N LYS A 53 -18.63 16.28 -3.90
CA LYS A 53 -17.34 16.52 -4.58
C LYS A 53 -17.27 15.75 -5.90
N LEU A 54 -17.64 14.46 -5.86
CA LEU A 54 -17.64 13.61 -7.05
C LEU A 54 -18.65 14.11 -8.10
N TYR A 55 -19.86 14.44 -7.68
CA TYR A 55 -20.88 14.99 -8.57
C TYR A 55 -20.40 16.31 -9.21
N SER A 56 -19.81 17.21 -8.42
CA SER A 56 -19.26 18.47 -8.88
C SER A 56 -18.18 18.27 -9.93
N LEU A 57 -17.29 17.29 -9.73
CA LEU A 57 -16.26 16.93 -10.69
C LEU A 57 -16.86 16.43 -12.01
N ILE A 58 -17.82 15.51 -11.94
CA ILE A 58 -18.52 14.97 -13.13
C ILE A 58 -19.26 16.08 -13.89
N TRP A 59 -20.00 16.91 -13.16
CA TRP A 59 -20.77 18.00 -13.74
C TRP A 59 -19.86 19.03 -14.44
N LYS A 60 -18.81 19.50 -13.73
CA LYS A 60 -17.82 20.43 -14.28
C LYS A 60 -17.14 19.86 -15.52
N ARG A 61 -16.74 18.59 -15.48
CA ARG A 61 -16.07 17.92 -16.60
C ARG A 61 -16.98 17.78 -17.81
N ALA A 62 -18.21 17.34 -17.60
CA ALA A 62 -19.20 17.20 -18.67
C ALA A 62 -19.50 18.56 -19.35
N LEU A 63 -19.72 19.61 -18.57
CA LEU A 63 -20.01 20.93 -19.09
C LEU A 63 -18.80 21.56 -19.80
N ALA A 64 -17.63 21.53 -19.18
CA ALA A 64 -16.36 22.02 -19.73
C ALA A 64 -16.00 21.35 -21.06
N SER A 65 -16.32 20.06 -21.21
CA SER A 65 -16.07 19.31 -22.45
C SER A 65 -16.76 19.92 -23.67
N GLN A 66 -17.89 20.59 -23.47
CA GLN A 66 -18.70 21.21 -24.52
C GLN A 66 -18.52 22.73 -24.61
N MET A 67 -17.65 23.33 -23.80
CA MET A 67 -17.34 24.77 -23.82
C MET A 67 -16.24 25.09 -24.82
N SER A 68 -16.12 26.39 -25.15
CA SER A 68 -15.05 26.93 -25.98
C SER A 68 -13.67 26.74 -25.33
N SER A 69 -12.63 26.57 -26.13
CA SER A 69 -11.26 26.46 -25.63
C SER A 69 -10.81 27.77 -24.99
N ALA A 70 -9.99 27.64 -23.94
CA ALA A 70 -9.26 28.80 -23.43
C ALA A 70 -8.22 29.28 -24.47
N VAL A 71 -7.98 30.58 -24.49
CA VAL A 71 -7.00 31.22 -25.36
C VAL A 71 -5.94 31.87 -24.50
N PHE A 72 -4.70 31.46 -24.68
CA PHE A 72 -3.54 32.00 -23.99
C PHE A 72 -2.70 32.83 -24.94
N GLU A 73 -2.24 33.99 -24.49
CA GLU A 73 -1.21 34.77 -25.14
C GLU A 73 0.13 34.46 -24.48
N ARG A 74 1.01 33.80 -25.22
CA ARG A 74 2.36 33.45 -24.74
C ARG A 74 3.37 34.44 -25.26
N THR A 75 4.10 35.06 -24.35
CA THR A 75 5.15 36.02 -24.66
C THR A 75 6.51 35.45 -24.28
N ALA A 76 7.45 35.47 -25.21
CA ALA A 76 8.83 35.17 -24.95
C ALA A 76 9.65 36.47 -25.13
N ILE A 77 10.46 36.81 -24.11
CA ILE A 77 11.29 37.98 -24.10
C ILE A 77 12.73 37.52 -24.15
N ASP A 78 13.47 37.88 -25.22
CA ASP A 78 14.89 37.67 -25.33
C ASP A 78 15.60 38.93 -24.88
N ILE A 79 16.43 38.86 -23.84
CA ILE A 79 17.21 39.94 -23.28
C ILE A 79 18.64 39.70 -23.66
N SER A 80 19.30 40.67 -24.26
CA SER A 80 20.72 40.60 -24.62
C SER A 80 21.51 41.76 -24.02
N SER A 81 22.73 41.50 -23.60
CA SER A 81 23.66 42.56 -23.21
C SER A 81 24.09 43.40 -24.43
N GLU A 82 24.54 44.65 -24.21
CA GLU A 82 25.01 45.54 -25.29
C GLU A 82 26.10 44.91 -26.16
N LYS A 83 26.92 44.02 -25.59
CA LYS A 83 27.99 43.30 -26.31
C LYS A 83 27.52 41.94 -26.87
N ASN A 84 26.27 41.58 -26.74
CA ASN A 84 25.71 40.27 -27.14
C ASN A 84 26.40 39.01 -26.54
N GLU A 85 27.14 39.19 -25.44
CA GLU A 85 27.87 38.10 -24.78
C GLU A 85 26.93 37.24 -23.90
N LEU A 86 25.87 37.87 -23.34
CA LEU A 86 24.89 37.21 -22.49
C LEU A 86 23.50 37.28 -23.15
N LYS A 87 22.82 36.15 -23.21
CA LYS A 87 21.42 36.04 -23.65
C LYS A 87 20.58 35.39 -22.56
N LEU A 88 19.58 36.10 -22.11
CA LEU A 88 18.60 35.60 -21.16
C LEU A 88 17.25 35.50 -21.86
N ARG A 89 16.43 34.54 -21.47
CA ARG A 89 15.07 34.37 -21.96
C ARG A 89 14.10 34.29 -20.80
N ALA A 90 13.05 35.09 -20.85
CA ALA A 90 11.89 34.99 -19.96
C ALA A 90 10.67 34.61 -20.78
N ASN A 91 9.92 33.62 -20.28
CA ASN A 91 8.64 33.22 -20.87
C ASN A 91 7.52 33.59 -19.90
N GLY A 92 6.38 33.99 -20.44
CA GLY A 92 5.19 34.26 -19.66
C GLY A 92 3.94 33.97 -20.45
N SER A 93 2.86 33.72 -19.74
CA SER A 93 1.57 33.39 -20.32
C SER A 93 0.45 34.21 -19.66
N VAL A 94 -0.43 34.78 -20.47
CA VAL A 94 -1.62 35.50 -19.99
C VAL A 94 -2.85 34.87 -20.60
N VAL A 95 -3.87 34.61 -19.78
CA VAL A 95 -5.16 34.09 -20.23
C VAL A 95 -5.91 35.25 -20.90
N LYS A 96 -6.08 35.20 -22.22
CA LYS A 96 -6.84 36.19 -23.01
C LYS A 96 -8.34 35.91 -23.01
N PHE A 97 -8.69 34.65 -23.00
CA PHE A 97 -10.06 34.16 -22.86
C PHE A 97 -10.02 32.83 -22.08
N ASP A 98 -10.73 32.77 -20.97
CA ASP A 98 -10.70 31.64 -20.07
C ASP A 98 -11.48 30.41 -20.58
N GLY A 99 -12.51 30.61 -21.43
CA GLY A 99 -13.26 29.51 -22.03
C GLY A 99 -13.72 28.47 -21.00
N PHE A 100 -13.37 27.19 -21.19
CA PHE A 100 -13.74 26.11 -20.26
C PHE A 100 -13.09 26.26 -18.88
N LEU A 101 -11.99 27.00 -18.75
CA LEU A 101 -11.33 27.25 -17.48
C LEU A 101 -12.19 28.02 -16.48
N ASN A 102 -13.18 28.79 -16.99
CA ASN A 102 -14.16 29.49 -16.15
C ASN A 102 -14.82 28.52 -15.13
N ILE A 103 -15.10 27.30 -15.54
CA ILE A 103 -15.68 26.26 -14.67
C ILE A 103 -14.60 25.40 -13.98
N TYR A 104 -13.45 25.25 -14.62
CA TYR A 104 -12.39 24.34 -14.19
C TYR A 104 -11.29 25.02 -13.36
N SER A 105 -11.22 26.35 -13.33
CA SER A 105 -10.15 27.12 -12.65
C SER A 105 -10.11 26.88 -11.14
N GLU A 106 -11.25 26.83 -10.46
CA GLU A 106 -11.31 26.55 -9.02
C GLU A 106 -10.75 25.17 -8.65
N PHE A 107 -10.82 24.21 -9.56
CA PHE A 107 -10.30 22.87 -9.34
C PHE A 107 -8.77 22.82 -9.50
N LYS A 108 -8.20 23.62 -10.41
CA LYS A 108 -6.76 23.80 -10.56
C LYS A 108 -6.15 24.47 -9.32
N VAL A 109 -6.75 25.55 -8.84
CA VAL A 109 -6.23 26.30 -7.68
C VAL A 109 -6.23 25.45 -6.40
N LYS A 110 -7.23 24.58 -6.17
CA LYS A 110 -7.25 23.71 -4.99
C LYS A 110 -6.36 22.48 -5.08
N SER A 111 -6.14 21.95 -6.28
CA SER A 111 -5.14 20.90 -6.50
C SER A 111 -3.72 21.44 -6.45
N ASP A 112 -3.50 22.66 -6.92
CA ASP A 112 -2.21 23.34 -6.95
C ASP A 112 -1.78 23.85 -5.56
N GLU A 113 -2.71 24.21 -4.66
CA GLU A 113 -2.38 24.50 -3.26
C GLU A 113 -1.93 23.23 -2.48
N GLN A 114 -2.39 22.06 -2.86
CA GLN A 114 -1.87 20.79 -2.33
C GLN A 114 -0.57 20.36 -3.03
N ILE A 115 -0.35 20.72 -4.29
CA ILE A 115 0.85 20.41 -5.07
C ILE A 115 1.96 21.42 -4.82
N LYS A 116 1.65 22.70 -4.53
CA LYS A 116 2.64 23.76 -4.16
C LYS A 116 3.39 23.51 -2.84
N LYS A 117 3.11 22.41 -2.14
CA LYS A 117 3.99 21.92 -1.07
C LYS A 117 5.16 21.06 -1.56
N ASP A 118 5.21 20.72 -2.83
CA ASP A 118 6.40 20.13 -3.47
C ASP A 118 7.20 21.27 -4.14
N GLU A 119 8.14 21.80 -3.38
CA GLU A 119 8.95 23.01 -3.64
C GLU A 119 9.87 22.99 -4.90
N ASN A 120 9.55 22.21 -5.95
CA ASN A 120 10.47 22.08 -7.10
C ASN A 120 9.83 21.96 -8.48
N GLU A 121 8.54 22.24 -8.65
CA GLU A 121 7.97 22.46 -9.99
C GLU A 121 7.37 23.87 -10.03
N GLU A 122 8.22 24.88 -10.28
CA GLU A 122 7.77 26.15 -10.80
C GLU A 122 7.18 25.85 -12.21
N ASP A 123 5.86 25.89 -12.33
CA ASP A 123 5.20 25.94 -13.64
C ASP A 123 5.67 27.23 -14.31
N GLU A 124 6.70 27.15 -15.15
CA GLU A 124 7.25 28.26 -15.94
C GLU A 124 6.17 28.95 -16.80
N ASP A 125 5.00 28.32 -16.94
CA ASP A 125 3.87 28.79 -17.76
C ASP A 125 2.97 29.83 -17.07
N GLU A 126 3.09 30.09 -15.76
CA GLU A 126 2.20 31.02 -15.03
C GLU A 126 2.85 32.38 -14.68
N VAL A 127 4.05 32.66 -15.12
CA VAL A 127 4.71 33.96 -14.86
C VAL A 127 4.05 35.03 -15.71
N THR A 128 3.39 36.00 -15.06
CA THR A 128 2.89 37.19 -15.72
C THR A 128 4.04 38.16 -15.94
N LEU A 129 4.45 38.31 -17.20
CA LEU A 129 5.51 39.26 -17.57
C LEU A 129 4.97 40.70 -17.57
N PRO A 130 5.78 41.69 -17.16
CA PRO A 130 5.43 43.10 -17.29
C PRO A 130 5.31 43.49 -18.76
N ALA A 131 4.58 44.57 -19.02
CA ALA A 131 4.44 45.12 -20.37
C ALA A 131 5.79 45.68 -20.85
N ILE A 132 6.43 44.97 -21.77
CA ILE A 132 7.75 45.32 -22.31
C ILE A 132 7.65 45.52 -23.83
N SER A 133 8.31 46.53 -24.35
CA SER A 133 8.41 46.79 -25.79
C SER A 133 9.78 46.46 -26.33
N LYS A 134 9.86 46.12 -27.63
CA LYS A 134 11.13 45.81 -28.30
C LYS A 134 12.10 47.00 -28.23
N GLY A 135 13.32 46.76 -27.77
CA GLY A 135 14.36 47.79 -27.65
C GLY A 135 14.32 48.55 -26.32
N MET A 136 13.45 48.19 -25.39
CA MET A 136 13.44 48.76 -24.05
C MET A 136 14.70 48.35 -23.31
N LYS A 137 15.38 49.32 -22.65
CA LYS A 137 16.52 49.04 -21.77
C LYS A 137 16.02 48.55 -20.43
N ILE A 138 16.58 47.43 -19.98
CA ILE A 138 16.28 46.87 -18.68
C ILE A 138 17.47 47.14 -17.78
N GLU A 139 17.24 47.83 -16.65
CA GLU A 139 18.26 48.01 -15.62
C GLU A 139 18.16 46.85 -14.63
N SER A 140 19.28 46.10 -14.52
CA SER A 140 19.39 45.04 -13.54
C SER A 140 19.69 45.63 -12.18
N VAL A 141 18.81 45.31 -11.19
CA VAL A 141 19.00 45.79 -9.82
C VAL A 141 19.89 44.84 -9.03
N SER A 142 19.68 43.53 -9.13
CA SER A 142 20.46 42.48 -8.46
C SER A 142 20.20 41.15 -9.14
N PRO A 143 21.11 40.62 -9.97
CA PRO A 143 20.97 39.29 -10.51
C PRO A 143 21.16 38.26 -9.37
N SER A 144 20.28 37.28 -9.27
CA SER A 144 20.48 36.11 -8.43
C SER A 144 20.66 34.89 -9.31
N GLU A 145 21.61 34.06 -8.97
CA GLU A 145 21.86 32.80 -9.66
C GLU A 145 21.47 31.62 -8.77
N THR A 146 20.81 30.64 -9.35
CA THR A 146 20.45 29.38 -8.67
C THR A 146 20.85 28.22 -9.54
N GLN A 147 21.43 27.19 -8.93
CA GLN A 147 21.78 25.98 -9.63
C GLN A 147 20.63 25.02 -9.66
N HIS A 148 20.21 24.58 -10.85
CA HIS A 148 19.15 23.62 -11.06
C HIS A 148 19.73 22.36 -11.71
N PHE A 149 19.18 21.21 -11.32
CA PHE A 149 19.52 19.91 -11.89
C PHE A 149 18.29 19.29 -12.52
N THR A 150 18.48 18.54 -13.60
CA THR A 150 17.41 17.75 -14.19
C THR A 150 16.93 16.69 -13.21
N LEU A 151 15.64 16.59 -13.03
CA LEU A 151 15.01 15.60 -12.15
C LEU A 151 14.66 14.33 -12.93
N PRO A 152 14.69 13.15 -12.30
CA PRO A 152 14.20 11.94 -12.91
C PRO A 152 12.67 12.05 -13.15
N PRO A 153 12.09 11.22 -14.07
CA PRO A 153 10.65 11.19 -14.25
C PRO A 153 9.94 10.95 -12.92
N PRO A 154 8.82 11.65 -12.66
CA PRO A 154 8.10 11.52 -11.41
C PRO A 154 7.51 10.11 -11.25
N ARG A 155 7.39 9.65 -10.01
CA ARG A 155 6.70 8.40 -9.72
C ARG A 155 5.22 8.50 -10.05
N TYR A 156 4.60 7.36 -10.37
CA TYR A 156 3.18 7.31 -10.71
C TYR A 156 2.29 7.67 -9.51
N SER A 157 1.33 8.55 -9.74
CA SER A 157 0.13 8.67 -8.93
C SER A 157 -0.91 7.63 -9.38
N GLU A 158 -2.02 7.47 -8.65
CA GLU A 158 -3.11 6.58 -9.08
C GLU A 158 -3.60 6.95 -10.50
N ALA A 159 -3.86 8.23 -10.75
CA ALA A 159 -4.35 8.71 -12.04
C ALA A 159 -3.34 8.47 -13.17
N SER A 160 -2.06 8.79 -12.95
CA SER A 160 -1.03 8.59 -13.98
C SER A 160 -0.72 7.12 -14.24
N LEU A 161 -0.88 6.24 -13.23
CA LEU A 161 -0.77 4.80 -13.40
C LEU A 161 -1.93 4.25 -14.23
N VAL A 162 -3.17 4.65 -13.94
CA VAL A 162 -4.35 4.26 -14.74
C VAL A 162 -4.18 4.69 -16.20
N LYS A 163 -3.76 5.95 -16.42
CA LYS A 163 -3.47 6.44 -17.77
C LYS A 163 -2.41 5.58 -18.47
N LYS A 164 -1.36 5.18 -17.76
CA LYS A 164 -0.30 4.33 -18.34
C LYS A 164 -0.78 2.92 -18.65
N LEU A 165 -1.61 2.33 -17.80
CA LEU A 165 -2.24 1.03 -18.06
C LEU A 165 -3.14 1.08 -19.30
N GLU A 166 -3.94 2.15 -19.44
CA GLU A 166 -4.78 2.38 -20.61
C GLU A 166 -3.95 2.54 -21.90
N GLU A 167 -2.88 3.33 -21.87
CA GLU A 167 -1.95 3.49 -22.99
C GLU A 167 -1.33 2.17 -23.46
N LEU A 168 -1.04 1.28 -22.52
CA LEU A 168 -0.45 -0.04 -22.77
C LEU A 168 -1.48 -1.12 -23.12
N GLY A 169 -2.78 -0.84 -23.01
CA GLY A 169 -3.85 -1.83 -23.21
C GLY A 169 -3.95 -2.87 -22.11
N ILE A 170 -3.42 -2.58 -20.91
CA ILE A 170 -3.42 -3.48 -19.75
C ILE A 170 -4.60 -3.16 -18.86
N GLY A 171 -5.46 -4.12 -18.61
CA GLY A 171 -6.69 -3.97 -17.83
C GLY A 171 -7.80 -3.26 -18.61
N ARG A 172 -8.92 -3.06 -17.94
CA ARG A 172 -10.12 -2.40 -18.45
C ARG A 172 -10.64 -1.42 -17.40
N PRO A 173 -11.53 -0.47 -17.75
CA PRO A 173 -12.09 0.47 -16.78
C PRO A 173 -12.63 -0.20 -15.51
N SER A 174 -13.25 -1.37 -15.64
CA SER A 174 -13.78 -2.15 -14.52
C SER A 174 -12.70 -2.77 -13.62
N THR A 175 -11.45 -2.91 -14.07
CA THR A 175 -10.38 -3.59 -13.33
C THR A 175 -9.32 -2.65 -12.77
N TYR A 176 -9.20 -1.41 -13.23
CA TYR A 176 -8.15 -0.48 -12.76
C TYR A 176 -8.18 -0.25 -11.25
N ALA A 177 -9.38 -0.02 -10.69
CA ALA A 177 -9.52 0.18 -9.24
C ALA A 177 -9.08 -1.05 -8.44
N SER A 178 -9.40 -2.26 -8.91
CA SER A 178 -8.98 -3.50 -8.26
C SER A 178 -7.47 -3.73 -8.34
N ILE A 179 -6.83 -3.39 -9.47
CA ILE A 179 -5.37 -3.47 -9.63
C ILE A 179 -4.69 -2.57 -8.59
N ILE A 180 -5.10 -1.31 -8.48
CA ILE A 180 -4.56 -0.36 -7.50
C ILE A 180 -4.78 -0.86 -6.07
N SER A 181 -5.99 -1.34 -5.76
CA SER A 181 -6.32 -1.90 -4.45
C SER A 181 -5.42 -3.09 -4.10
N VAL A 182 -5.14 -4.00 -5.05
CA VAL A 182 -4.25 -5.14 -4.83
C VAL A 182 -2.82 -4.70 -4.55
N LEU A 183 -2.29 -3.69 -5.26
CA LEU A 183 -0.95 -3.15 -5.01
C LEU A 183 -0.82 -2.65 -3.56
N LYS A 184 -1.83 -1.95 -3.05
CA LYS A 184 -1.86 -1.42 -1.68
C LYS A 184 -2.07 -2.54 -0.64
N THR A 185 -3.10 -3.36 -0.80
CA THR A 185 -3.47 -4.39 0.19
C THR A 185 -2.42 -5.48 0.36
N ARG A 186 -1.67 -5.79 -0.70
CA ARG A 186 -0.55 -6.73 -0.65
C ARG A 186 0.75 -6.08 -0.17
N ASN A 187 0.74 -4.79 0.14
CA ASN A 187 1.93 -4.02 0.52
C ASN A 187 3.06 -4.17 -0.52
N TYR A 188 2.73 -3.98 -1.80
CA TYR A 188 3.71 -3.90 -2.86
C TYR A 188 4.21 -2.47 -3.09
N VAL A 189 3.37 -1.50 -2.74
CA VAL A 189 3.67 -0.08 -2.81
C VAL A 189 3.26 0.61 -1.51
N GLU A 190 3.99 1.67 -1.18
CA GLU A 190 3.62 2.67 -0.19
C GLU A 190 3.29 3.98 -0.92
N LEU A 191 2.47 4.84 -0.30
CA LEU A 191 2.18 6.16 -0.85
C LEU A 191 3.08 7.19 -0.15
N ASP A 192 3.83 7.92 -0.96
CA ASP A 192 4.57 9.10 -0.53
C ASP A 192 4.05 10.29 -1.37
N LYS A 193 3.49 11.31 -0.70
CA LYS A 193 2.89 12.49 -1.35
C LYS A 193 1.96 12.10 -2.53
N ASN A 194 1.05 11.15 -2.30
CA ASN A 194 0.14 10.58 -3.31
C ASN A 194 0.82 9.88 -4.51
N ARG A 195 2.09 9.53 -4.41
CA ARG A 195 2.82 8.78 -5.44
C ARG A 195 3.21 7.39 -4.95
N PHE A 196 3.15 6.41 -5.83
CA PHE A 196 3.51 5.03 -5.52
C PHE A 196 5.02 4.84 -5.42
N VAL A 197 5.47 4.35 -4.27
CA VAL A 197 6.85 3.94 -4.04
C VAL A 197 6.89 2.43 -3.83
N PRO A 198 7.55 1.65 -4.71
CA PRO A 198 7.69 0.22 -4.54
C PRO A 198 8.47 -0.11 -3.27
N VAL A 199 8.00 -1.11 -2.51
CA VAL A 199 8.71 -1.63 -1.34
C VAL A 199 9.61 -2.81 -1.71
N ASP A 200 10.55 -3.17 -0.84
CA ASP A 200 11.51 -4.27 -1.08
C ASP A 200 10.85 -5.58 -1.52
N ARG A 201 9.68 -5.90 -0.93
CA ARG A 201 8.89 -7.07 -1.33
C ARG A 201 8.50 -7.03 -2.81
N ALA A 202 8.05 -5.90 -3.32
CA ALA A 202 7.66 -5.75 -4.72
C ALA A 202 8.87 -5.89 -5.64
N ILE A 203 9.98 -5.28 -5.27
CA ILE A 203 11.23 -5.34 -6.03
C ILE A 203 11.71 -6.79 -6.13
N LEU A 204 11.71 -7.53 -5.01
CA LEU A 204 12.09 -8.94 -4.98
C LEU A 204 11.17 -9.82 -5.86
N ILE A 205 9.84 -9.65 -5.72
CA ILE A 205 8.87 -10.41 -6.52
C ILE A 205 9.01 -10.09 -8.01
N THR A 206 9.19 -8.82 -8.35
CA THR A 206 9.38 -8.41 -9.75
C THR A 206 10.68 -8.99 -10.31
N ALA A 207 11.77 -9.00 -9.55
CA ALA A 207 13.03 -9.63 -9.98
C ALA A 207 12.86 -11.14 -10.18
N PHE A 208 12.18 -11.83 -9.27
CA PHE A 208 11.87 -13.25 -9.41
C PHE A 208 11.05 -13.53 -10.68
N LEU A 209 9.98 -12.77 -10.88
CA LEU A 209 9.14 -12.92 -12.07
C LEU A 209 9.91 -12.61 -13.35
N LYS A 210 10.77 -11.59 -13.36
CA LYS A 210 11.65 -11.28 -14.49
C LYS A 210 12.64 -12.42 -14.81
N GLY A 211 13.19 -13.05 -13.77
CA GLY A 211 14.14 -14.13 -13.93
C GLY A 211 13.54 -15.43 -14.42
N PHE A 212 12.32 -15.75 -14.00
CA PHE A 212 11.74 -17.09 -14.22
C PHE A 212 10.43 -17.09 -14.99
N PHE A 213 9.73 -15.96 -15.08
CA PHE A 213 8.42 -15.81 -15.72
C PHE A 213 8.36 -14.60 -16.66
N SER A 214 9.48 -14.22 -17.28
CA SER A 214 9.62 -13.00 -18.09
C SER A 214 8.48 -12.81 -19.10
N LYS A 215 8.11 -13.87 -19.81
CA LYS A 215 7.01 -13.85 -20.78
C LYS A 215 5.68 -13.39 -20.18
N TYR A 216 5.37 -13.81 -18.95
CA TYR A 216 4.05 -13.57 -18.33
C TYR A 216 3.94 -12.20 -17.66
N ILE A 217 5.06 -11.50 -17.47
CA ILE A 217 5.08 -10.13 -16.90
C ILE A 217 5.36 -9.07 -17.96
N ASP A 218 5.53 -9.49 -19.21
CA ASP A 218 5.67 -8.57 -20.31
C ASP A 218 4.38 -7.79 -20.55
N TYR A 219 4.49 -6.50 -20.86
CA TYR A 219 3.35 -5.65 -21.11
C TYR A 219 2.58 -6.07 -22.35
N GLU A 220 3.30 -6.48 -23.41
CA GLU A 220 2.70 -6.94 -24.66
C GLU A 220 1.95 -8.26 -24.45
N PHE A 221 2.47 -9.16 -23.64
CA PHE A 221 1.79 -10.40 -23.30
C PHE A 221 0.47 -10.14 -22.58
N THR A 222 0.47 -9.24 -21.57
CA THR A 222 -0.74 -8.91 -20.81
C THR A 222 -1.76 -8.21 -21.70
N ALA A 223 -1.33 -7.26 -22.53
CA ALA A 223 -2.20 -6.60 -23.51
C ALA A 223 -2.79 -7.59 -24.53
N GLY A 224 -1.97 -8.51 -25.04
CA GLY A 224 -2.42 -9.56 -25.97
C GLY A 224 -3.41 -10.55 -25.35
N MET A 225 -3.27 -10.85 -24.05
CA MET A 225 -4.28 -11.64 -23.33
C MET A 225 -5.62 -10.91 -23.25
N GLU A 226 -5.61 -9.61 -22.96
CA GLU A 226 -6.83 -8.80 -22.94
C GLU A 226 -7.50 -8.73 -24.32
N GLU A 227 -6.71 -8.60 -25.41
CA GLU A 227 -7.20 -8.69 -26.79
C GLU A 227 -7.85 -10.05 -27.08
N SER A 228 -7.21 -11.14 -26.67
CA SER A 228 -7.74 -12.48 -26.85
C SER A 228 -9.05 -12.70 -26.11
N LEU A 229 -9.21 -12.12 -24.91
CA LEU A 229 -10.47 -12.17 -24.16
C LEU A 229 -11.59 -11.40 -24.88
N ASP A 230 -11.29 -10.27 -25.53
CA ASP A 230 -12.25 -9.53 -26.35
C ASP A 230 -12.63 -10.33 -27.61
N GLU A 231 -11.68 -11.05 -28.22
CA GLU A 231 -11.95 -11.93 -29.35
C GLU A 231 -12.81 -13.15 -28.98
N ILE A 232 -12.63 -13.70 -27.77
CA ILE A 232 -13.51 -14.74 -27.22
C ILE A 232 -14.93 -14.17 -27.03
N THR A 233 -15.06 -12.98 -26.48
CA THR A 233 -16.36 -12.31 -26.27
C THR A 233 -17.08 -12.05 -27.59
N SER A 234 -16.35 -11.72 -28.65
CA SER A 234 -16.88 -11.53 -30.01
C SER A 234 -17.11 -12.85 -30.79
N GLY A 235 -16.81 -14.01 -30.20
CA GLY A 235 -17.01 -15.32 -30.79
C GLY A 235 -15.98 -15.72 -31.85
N LYS A 236 -14.88 -14.98 -32.01
CA LYS A 236 -13.81 -15.29 -32.98
C LYS A 236 -12.92 -16.45 -32.54
N ILE A 237 -12.69 -16.57 -31.25
CA ILE A 237 -11.84 -17.61 -30.64
C ILE A 237 -12.66 -18.39 -29.61
N LYS A 238 -12.45 -19.70 -29.54
CA LYS A 238 -13.04 -20.55 -28.49
C LYS A 238 -12.25 -20.39 -27.18
N TRP A 239 -12.93 -20.07 -26.08
CA TRP A 239 -12.30 -19.91 -24.77
C TRP A 239 -11.54 -21.17 -24.31
N THR A 240 -12.05 -22.36 -24.64
CA THR A 240 -11.40 -23.65 -24.29
C THR A 240 -10.04 -23.82 -24.96
N GLU A 241 -9.94 -23.50 -26.24
CA GLU A 241 -8.69 -23.57 -27.01
C GLU A 241 -7.66 -22.56 -26.49
N PHE A 242 -8.11 -21.35 -26.21
CA PHE A 242 -7.27 -20.31 -25.59
C PHE A 242 -6.70 -20.76 -24.23
N LEU A 243 -7.56 -21.28 -23.34
CA LEU A 243 -7.13 -21.74 -22.01
C LEU A 243 -6.21 -22.95 -22.08
N GLU A 244 -6.46 -23.90 -22.98
CA GLU A 244 -5.59 -25.08 -23.19
C GLU A 244 -4.18 -24.67 -23.61
N ASN A 245 -4.07 -23.78 -24.58
CA ASN A 245 -2.79 -23.27 -25.06
C ASN A 245 -2.04 -22.47 -23.96
N PHE A 246 -2.75 -21.61 -23.22
CA PHE A 246 -2.16 -20.89 -22.11
C PHE A 246 -1.66 -21.84 -21.02
N TRP A 247 -2.52 -22.78 -20.59
CA TRP A 247 -2.21 -23.69 -19.49
C TRP A 247 -1.05 -24.63 -19.79
N LYS A 248 -0.99 -25.15 -21.00
CA LYS A 248 0.11 -26.02 -21.45
C LYS A 248 1.48 -25.33 -21.28
N ASN A 249 1.59 -24.11 -21.75
CA ASN A 249 2.85 -23.35 -21.67
C ASN A 249 3.16 -22.92 -20.24
N PHE A 250 2.15 -22.47 -19.50
CA PHE A 250 2.29 -22.01 -18.14
C PHE A 250 2.68 -23.14 -17.19
N SER A 251 2.01 -24.30 -17.28
CA SER A 251 2.30 -25.46 -16.43
C SER A 251 3.70 -26.02 -16.66
N THR A 252 4.18 -26.03 -17.90
CA THR A 252 5.57 -26.42 -18.22
C THR A 252 6.56 -25.50 -17.52
N ASN A 253 6.38 -24.17 -17.65
CA ASN A 253 7.28 -23.19 -17.02
C ASN A 253 7.24 -23.28 -15.47
N VAL A 254 6.07 -23.51 -14.88
CA VAL A 254 5.95 -23.75 -13.44
C VAL A 254 6.69 -25.01 -13.02
N GLY A 255 6.61 -26.09 -13.82
CA GLY A 255 7.36 -27.32 -13.58
C GLY A 255 8.86 -27.07 -13.56
N ASP A 256 9.38 -26.40 -14.58
CA ASP A 256 10.81 -26.06 -14.70
C ASP A 256 11.33 -25.27 -13.48
N VAL A 257 10.53 -24.31 -12.99
CA VAL A 257 10.91 -23.51 -11.82
C VAL A 257 10.79 -24.30 -10.51
N THR A 258 9.82 -25.21 -10.39
CA THR A 258 9.60 -26.02 -9.20
C THR A 258 10.76 -26.99 -8.95
N ASP A 259 11.40 -27.46 -10.02
CA ASP A 259 12.54 -28.37 -9.95
C ASP A 259 13.87 -27.69 -9.59
N LEU A 260 13.91 -26.35 -9.61
CA LEU A 260 15.10 -25.58 -9.23
C LEU A 260 15.34 -25.61 -7.71
N ARG A 261 16.63 -25.72 -7.35
CA ARG A 261 17.02 -25.52 -5.94
C ARG A 261 16.87 -24.05 -5.55
N ILE A 262 16.46 -23.83 -4.31
CA ILE A 262 16.30 -22.46 -3.77
C ILE A 262 17.60 -21.63 -3.85
N THR A 263 18.75 -22.28 -3.77
CA THR A 263 20.08 -21.65 -3.95
C THR A 263 20.22 -21.04 -5.32
N ASN A 264 19.86 -21.78 -6.39
CA ASN A 264 19.95 -21.31 -7.77
C ASN A 264 19.03 -20.10 -8.00
N ILE A 265 17.84 -20.11 -7.39
CA ILE A 265 16.90 -18.98 -7.42
C ILE A 265 17.51 -17.75 -6.73
N LEU A 266 18.12 -17.93 -5.56
CA LEU A 266 18.73 -16.83 -4.82
C LEU A 266 19.96 -16.26 -5.55
N ASP A 267 20.76 -17.11 -6.19
CA ASP A 267 21.93 -16.67 -6.97
C ASP A 267 21.50 -15.83 -8.18
N ASN A 268 20.46 -16.28 -8.88
CA ASN A 268 19.88 -15.50 -10.00
C ASN A 268 19.34 -14.15 -9.51
N LEU A 269 18.62 -14.12 -8.39
CA LEU A 269 18.12 -12.89 -7.78
C LEU A 269 19.23 -11.96 -7.32
N ASN A 270 20.34 -12.50 -6.78
CA ASN A 270 21.52 -11.72 -6.44
C ASN A 270 22.11 -10.99 -7.66
N GLU A 271 22.14 -11.65 -8.82
CA GLU A 271 22.63 -11.02 -10.06
C GLU A 271 21.66 -9.96 -10.60
N ILE A 272 20.36 -10.27 -10.65
CA ILE A 272 19.36 -9.30 -11.13
C ILE A 272 19.31 -8.04 -10.26
N LEU A 273 19.43 -8.21 -8.94
CA LEU A 273 19.27 -7.13 -7.97
C LEU A 273 20.59 -6.53 -7.48
N LYS A 274 21.74 -6.94 -8.03
CA LYS A 274 23.06 -6.54 -7.53
C LYS A 274 23.22 -5.02 -7.38
N SER A 275 22.80 -4.25 -8.36
CA SER A 275 22.88 -2.78 -8.34
C SER A 275 21.92 -2.11 -7.35
N HIS A 276 20.86 -2.84 -6.93
CA HIS A 276 19.87 -2.36 -5.97
C HIS A 276 20.24 -2.76 -4.53
N ILE A 277 20.82 -3.95 -4.36
CA ILE A 277 21.13 -4.53 -3.05
C ILE A 277 22.50 -4.05 -2.54
N PHE A 278 23.52 -3.99 -3.40
CA PHE A 278 24.89 -3.76 -2.98
C PHE A 278 25.35 -2.32 -3.29
N GLU A 279 26.27 -1.81 -2.50
CA GLU A 279 26.83 -0.48 -2.68
C GLU A 279 27.66 -0.40 -3.96
N GLN A 280 27.47 0.68 -4.68
CA GLN A 280 28.32 1.05 -5.80
C GLN A 280 29.45 1.96 -5.28
N LYS A 281 30.68 1.49 -5.37
CA LYS A 281 31.86 2.29 -5.08
C LYS A 281 32.44 2.80 -6.40
N GLU A 282 32.77 4.09 -6.47
CA GLU A 282 33.50 4.64 -7.61
C GLU A 282 34.96 4.20 -7.48
N GLU A 283 35.48 3.53 -8.51
CA GLU A 283 36.89 3.22 -8.63
C GLU A 283 37.66 4.42 -9.19
N SER A 284 38.98 4.43 -8.98
CA SER A 284 39.87 5.51 -9.43
C SER A 284 39.87 5.75 -10.94
N ASN A 285 39.31 4.83 -11.73
CA ASN A 285 39.13 4.92 -13.19
C ASN A 285 37.77 5.49 -13.61
N GLY A 286 36.91 5.89 -12.66
CA GLY A 286 35.53 6.39 -12.90
C GLY A 286 34.47 5.30 -13.12
N GLU A 287 34.85 4.03 -13.04
CA GLU A 287 33.90 2.91 -13.11
C GLU A 287 33.26 2.64 -11.75
N LYS A 288 31.99 2.24 -11.76
CA LYS A 288 31.24 1.89 -10.54
C LYS A 288 31.35 0.40 -10.27
N ALA A 289 32.21 0.00 -9.34
CA ALA A 289 32.29 -1.38 -8.88
C ALA A 289 31.27 -1.66 -7.77
N ILE A 290 30.67 -2.85 -7.81
CA ILE A 290 29.73 -3.30 -6.81
C ILE A 290 30.47 -4.04 -5.70
N SER A 291 30.45 -3.50 -4.49
CA SER A 291 31.08 -4.14 -3.33
C SER A 291 30.11 -5.06 -2.62
N ARG A 292 30.50 -6.33 -2.48
CA ARG A 292 29.81 -7.34 -1.68
C ARG A 292 30.52 -7.63 -0.34
N SER A 293 31.59 -6.93 -0.02
CA SER A 293 32.36 -7.18 1.20
C SER A 293 31.53 -6.97 2.46
N CYS A 294 31.69 -7.86 3.43
CA CYS A 294 31.04 -7.72 4.73
C CYS A 294 31.65 -6.52 5.50
N PRO A 295 30.86 -5.60 6.06
CA PRO A 295 31.36 -4.46 6.80
C PRO A 295 31.77 -4.78 8.25
N SER A 296 31.63 -6.03 8.72
CA SER A 296 32.04 -6.43 10.07
C SER A 296 33.57 -6.49 10.16
N GLU A 297 34.12 -5.99 11.26
CA GLU A 297 35.55 -6.06 11.54
C GLU A 297 36.06 -7.51 11.51
N ASN A 298 37.17 -7.73 10.84
CA ASN A 298 37.82 -9.05 10.68
C ASN A 298 36.97 -10.12 9.95
N CYS A 299 36.06 -9.72 9.07
CA CYS A 299 35.25 -10.64 8.28
C CYS A 299 35.53 -10.50 6.78
N GLU A 300 36.10 -11.52 6.16
CA GLU A 300 36.34 -11.59 4.71
C GLU A 300 35.14 -12.18 3.92
N GLY A 301 33.99 -12.33 4.58
CA GLY A 301 32.78 -12.89 3.95
C GLY A 301 32.13 -11.94 2.97
N GLU A 302 31.34 -12.51 2.04
CA GLU A 302 30.55 -11.75 1.07
C GLU A 302 29.08 -11.64 1.50
N LEU A 303 28.49 -10.52 1.16
CA LEU A 303 27.07 -10.28 1.36
C LEU A 303 26.25 -10.91 0.23
N SER A 304 25.19 -11.59 0.59
CA SER A 304 24.24 -12.18 -0.36
C SER A 304 22.81 -12.11 0.14
N LEU A 305 21.85 -12.19 -0.80
CA LEU A 305 20.43 -12.27 -0.50
C LEU A 305 20.14 -13.60 0.20
N LYS A 306 19.46 -13.54 1.32
CA LYS A 306 18.99 -14.69 2.10
C LYS A 306 17.48 -14.56 2.31
N VAL A 307 16.81 -15.69 2.51
CA VAL A 307 15.37 -15.74 2.80
C VAL A 307 15.13 -16.43 4.12
N SER A 308 14.27 -15.86 4.94
CA SER A 308 13.80 -16.43 6.20
C SER A 308 12.27 -16.43 6.25
N ARG A 309 11.70 -17.05 7.28
CA ARG A 309 10.25 -17.00 7.55
C ARG A 309 9.70 -15.57 7.73
N PHE A 310 10.56 -14.60 7.96
CA PHE A 310 10.20 -13.19 8.16
C PHE A 310 10.38 -12.34 6.90
N GLY A 311 10.87 -12.91 5.81
CA GLY A 311 11.14 -12.24 4.55
C GLY A 311 12.58 -12.38 4.10
N ALA A 312 12.92 -11.68 3.03
CA ALA A 312 14.25 -11.64 2.47
C ALA A 312 15.09 -10.54 3.15
N PHE A 313 16.39 -10.80 3.28
CA PHE A 313 17.38 -9.92 3.90
C PHE A 313 18.74 -10.16 3.26
N VAL A 314 19.67 -9.26 3.47
CA VAL A 314 21.08 -9.42 3.07
C VAL A 314 21.86 -9.94 4.27
N GLY A 315 22.62 -11.01 4.08
CA GLY A 315 23.41 -11.63 5.13
C GLY A 315 24.80 -12.03 4.65
N CYS A 316 25.73 -12.15 5.59
CA CYS A 316 27.10 -12.58 5.34
C CYS A 316 27.18 -14.08 5.00
N SER A 317 28.12 -14.45 4.11
CA SER A 317 28.41 -15.84 3.75
C SER A 317 29.03 -16.64 4.92
N ASN A 318 29.76 -15.96 5.82
CA ASN A 318 30.44 -16.58 6.95
C ASN A 318 29.53 -16.85 8.16
N TYR A 319 28.23 -16.99 7.95
CA TYR A 319 27.33 -17.45 9.01
C TYR A 319 27.62 -18.94 9.32
N PRO A 320 27.73 -19.36 10.61
CA PRO A 320 27.30 -18.66 11.84
C PRO A 320 28.36 -17.78 12.53
N ASP A 321 29.61 -17.77 12.06
CA ASP A 321 30.71 -17.04 12.71
C ASP A 321 30.48 -15.51 12.58
N CYS A 322 30.08 -15.05 11.42
CA CYS A 322 29.63 -13.67 11.21
C CYS A 322 28.08 -13.63 11.14
N LYS A 323 27.47 -12.86 12.04
CA LYS A 323 26.02 -12.68 12.12
C LYS A 323 25.51 -11.41 11.48
N PHE A 324 26.33 -10.76 10.64
CA PHE A 324 25.91 -9.53 9.97
C PHE A 324 24.70 -9.75 9.07
N THR A 325 23.65 -8.93 9.29
CA THR A 325 22.45 -8.91 8.46
C THR A 325 21.92 -7.50 8.32
N ARG A 326 21.33 -7.17 7.15
CA ARG A 326 20.65 -5.89 6.91
C ARG A 326 19.43 -6.06 6.00
N PRO A 327 18.51 -5.09 5.96
CA PRO A 327 17.43 -5.04 4.96
C PRO A 327 17.97 -4.99 3.53
N ILE A 328 17.12 -5.29 2.54
CA ILE A 328 17.48 -5.26 1.13
C ILE A 328 17.81 -3.85 0.68
N SER A 329 16.97 -2.85 0.99
CA SER A 329 17.20 -1.48 0.58
C SER A 329 18.08 -0.71 1.57
N HIS A 330 19.08 -0.02 1.03
CA HIS A 330 19.91 0.92 1.80
C HIS A 330 19.16 2.20 2.23
N LYS A 331 18.03 2.52 1.57
CA LYS A 331 17.33 3.80 1.78
C LYS A 331 16.66 3.96 3.14
N LYS A 332 16.38 2.86 3.86
CA LYS A 332 15.74 2.94 5.18
C LYS A 332 16.68 3.29 6.35
N ILE A 333 17.98 3.38 6.12
CA ILE A 333 18.91 3.80 7.18
C ILE A 333 18.93 5.33 7.35
N LYS A 334 18.37 6.10 6.41
CA LYS A 334 18.40 7.58 6.48
C LYS A 334 17.31 8.23 7.33
N GLU A 335 16.35 7.48 7.86
CA GLU A 335 15.42 7.95 8.88
C GLU A 335 15.53 7.10 10.17
N ALA A 336 16.74 6.72 10.53
CA ALA A 336 17.01 6.41 11.93
C ALA A 336 16.91 7.74 12.69
N PHE A 337 15.70 8.05 13.19
CA PHE A 337 15.63 9.08 14.22
C PHE A 337 16.48 8.58 15.39
N GLU A 338 17.21 9.48 16.01
CA GLU A 338 17.95 9.18 17.23
C GLU A 338 16.97 8.82 18.34
N ASP A 339 17.30 7.80 19.12
CA ASP A 339 16.50 7.43 20.28
C ASP A 339 16.21 8.67 21.12
N THR A 340 14.93 9.01 21.28
CA THR A 340 14.50 10.27 21.84
C THR A 340 13.68 10.05 23.10
N ILE A 341 13.96 10.81 24.16
CA ILE A 341 13.11 10.86 25.34
C ILE A 341 11.98 11.85 25.05
N LEU A 342 10.75 11.37 25.02
CA LEU A 342 9.57 12.19 24.74
C LEU A 342 9.08 12.95 25.99
N GLY A 343 9.33 12.41 27.18
CA GLY A 343 8.93 13.01 28.44
C GLY A 343 8.76 11.96 29.54
N LYS A 344 8.05 12.32 30.61
CA LYS A 344 7.73 11.42 31.74
C LYS A 344 6.24 11.11 31.77
N ASP A 345 5.92 9.88 32.11
CA ASP A 345 4.55 9.45 32.36
C ASP A 345 4.05 10.02 33.69
N ALA A 346 2.90 10.69 33.68
CA ALA A 346 2.36 11.37 34.84
C ALA A 346 1.98 10.45 36.02
N ALA A 347 1.68 9.16 35.73
CA ALA A 347 1.24 8.20 36.74
C ALA A 347 2.41 7.45 37.40
N SER A 348 3.44 7.11 36.63
CA SER A 348 4.57 6.28 37.08
C SER A 348 5.87 7.05 37.29
N GLU A 349 5.94 8.33 36.89
CA GLU A 349 7.14 9.18 36.82
C GLU A 349 8.28 8.60 35.95
N GLN A 350 8.03 7.50 35.25
CA GLN A 350 9.01 6.86 34.40
C GLN A 350 9.13 7.59 33.05
N GLU A 351 10.33 7.56 32.46
CA GLU A 351 10.57 8.15 31.15
C GLU A 351 9.89 7.36 30.04
N ILE A 352 9.24 8.06 29.10
CA ILE A 352 8.73 7.51 27.86
C ILE A 352 9.76 7.79 26.77
N LYS A 353 10.28 6.72 26.18
CA LYS A 353 11.32 6.75 25.16
C LYS A 353 10.76 6.27 23.82
N LEU A 354 11.08 6.99 22.75
CA LEU A 354 10.86 6.55 21.38
C LEU A 354 12.16 5.94 20.88
N LEU A 355 12.12 4.64 20.58
CA LEU A 355 13.30 3.83 20.29
C LEU A 355 13.14 3.16 18.93
N ASN A 356 14.27 2.87 18.28
CA ASN A 356 14.27 2.11 17.04
C ASN A 356 14.56 0.63 17.34
N GLY A 357 13.63 -0.25 16.98
CA GLY A 357 13.72 -1.68 17.22
C GLY A 357 13.82 -2.53 15.95
N ARG A 358 14.13 -3.81 16.13
CA ARG A 358 14.22 -4.80 15.03
C ARG A 358 12.96 -4.84 14.11
N PHE A 359 11.80 -4.48 14.68
CA PHE A 359 10.51 -4.52 13.97
C PHE A 359 10.00 -3.13 13.58
N GLY A 360 10.82 -2.10 13.72
CA GLY A 360 10.50 -0.71 13.49
C GLY A 360 10.45 0.12 14.78
N PRO A 361 10.06 1.40 14.67
CA PRO A 361 10.00 2.31 15.80
C PRO A 361 8.93 1.86 16.82
N TYR A 362 9.24 2.06 18.10
CA TYR A 362 8.33 1.73 19.18
C TYR A 362 8.53 2.70 20.37
N VAL A 363 7.49 2.86 21.15
CA VAL A 363 7.54 3.60 22.41
C VAL A 363 7.73 2.64 23.58
N GLN A 364 8.51 3.05 24.56
CA GLN A 364 8.83 2.27 25.77
C GLN A 364 8.65 3.12 27.02
N LEU A 365 8.01 2.54 28.04
CA LEU A 365 7.87 3.13 29.36
C LEU A 365 8.91 2.55 30.29
N GLY A 366 9.79 3.41 30.82
CA GLY A 366 10.87 3.03 31.73
C GLY A 366 12.01 2.27 31.08
N ASP A 367 13.01 1.90 31.91
CA ASP A 367 14.20 1.17 31.48
C ASP A 367 14.04 -0.35 31.69
N VAL A 368 14.90 -1.12 31.02
CA VAL A 368 14.97 -2.58 31.18
C VAL A 368 15.62 -2.89 32.53
N VAL A 369 14.87 -3.42 33.47
CA VAL A 369 15.38 -3.92 34.77
C VAL A 369 15.48 -5.43 34.69
N GLU A 370 16.50 -6.03 35.31
CA GLU A 370 16.95 -7.45 35.12
C GLU A 370 15.86 -8.53 35.12
N LYS A 371 14.65 -8.28 35.61
CA LYS A 371 13.56 -9.28 35.65
C LYS A 371 12.23 -8.82 35.06
N GLU A 372 12.05 -7.52 34.78
CA GLU A 372 10.79 -7.00 34.26
C GLU A 372 10.98 -6.38 32.86
N LYS A 373 10.15 -6.82 31.93
CA LYS A 373 10.15 -6.24 30.58
C LYS A 373 9.34 -4.94 30.61
N PRO A 374 9.92 -3.81 30.23
CA PRO A 374 9.19 -2.55 30.16
C PRO A 374 8.01 -2.65 29.20
N LYS A 375 6.96 -1.88 29.46
CA LYS A 375 5.80 -1.80 28.59
C LYS A 375 6.21 -1.15 27.25
N ARG A 376 5.84 -1.78 26.14
CA ARG A 376 6.22 -1.35 24.81
C ARG A 376 5.02 -1.35 23.90
N ALA A 377 4.95 -0.37 23.00
CA ALA A 377 3.97 -0.32 21.93
C ALA A 377 4.65 0.10 20.62
N SER A 378 4.34 -0.61 19.52
CA SER A 378 4.88 -0.25 18.21
C SER A 378 4.23 1.02 17.68
N VAL A 379 5.00 1.89 17.03
CA VAL A 379 4.45 3.00 16.27
C VAL A 379 3.65 2.44 15.09
N PRO A 380 2.41 2.88 14.88
CA PRO A 380 1.57 2.39 13.80
C PRO A 380 2.20 2.66 12.42
N LYS A 381 2.07 1.71 11.50
CA LYS A 381 2.59 1.86 10.14
C LYS A 381 1.92 3.03 9.42
N GLY A 382 2.70 3.82 8.70
CA GLY A 382 2.22 5.01 8.01
C GLY A 382 2.34 6.30 8.83
N ILE A 383 2.67 6.20 10.13
CA ILE A 383 2.91 7.35 11.00
C ILE A 383 4.42 7.58 11.12
N SER A 384 4.86 8.81 10.82
CA SER A 384 6.26 9.18 11.01
C SER A 384 6.63 9.15 12.49
N PRO A 385 7.78 8.57 12.88
CA PRO A 385 8.27 8.66 14.26
C PRO A 385 8.35 10.09 14.78
N SER A 386 8.72 11.04 13.94
CA SER A 386 8.76 12.48 14.30
C SER A 386 7.40 13.09 14.60
N ALA A 387 6.31 12.43 14.22
CA ALA A 387 4.94 12.88 14.53
C ALA A 387 4.40 12.31 15.86
N ILE A 388 5.20 11.47 16.54
CA ILE A 388 4.86 10.90 17.86
C ILE A 388 5.36 11.85 18.95
N ASP A 389 4.44 12.54 19.57
CA ASP A 389 4.64 13.34 20.77
C ASP A 389 4.38 12.53 22.05
N LEU A 390 4.54 13.14 23.21
CA LEU A 390 4.32 12.50 24.52
C LEU A 390 2.89 11.98 24.67
N GLU A 391 1.89 12.73 24.23
CA GLU A 391 0.47 12.38 24.34
C GLU A 391 0.15 11.13 23.50
N LYS A 392 0.59 11.10 22.24
CA LYS A 392 0.43 9.93 21.36
C LYS A 392 1.18 8.71 21.87
N ALA A 393 2.37 8.91 22.44
CA ALA A 393 3.14 7.83 23.05
C ALA A 393 2.43 7.19 24.25
N GLN A 394 1.87 8.01 25.15
CA GLN A 394 1.03 7.54 26.25
C GLN A 394 -0.20 6.81 25.74
N TYR A 395 -0.80 7.32 24.67
CA TYR A 395 -1.93 6.70 24.01
C TYR A 395 -1.62 5.30 23.48
N LEU A 396 -0.50 5.14 22.77
CA LEU A 396 -0.05 3.84 22.29
C LEU A 396 0.24 2.87 23.44
N LEU A 397 0.84 3.36 24.51
CA LEU A 397 1.12 2.57 25.70
C LEU A 397 -0.15 2.16 26.46
N SER A 398 -1.27 2.90 26.34
CA SER A 398 -2.54 2.57 26.98
C SER A 398 -3.35 1.49 26.25
N LEU A 399 -2.95 1.08 25.06
CA LEU A 399 -3.68 0.07 24.28
C LEU A 399 -3.67 -1.32 24.96
N PRO A 400 -4.79 -2.09 24.93
CA PRO A 400 -6.10 -1.76 24.37
C PRO A 400 -6.83 -0.68 25.20
N ARG A 401 -7.39 0.34 24.51
CA ARG A 401 -8.12 1.44 25.16
C ARG A 401 -9.62 1.30 24.95
N GLU A 402 -10.38 1.53 26.00
CA GLU A 402 -11.84 1.59 25.95
C GLU A 402 -12.30 2.92 25.34
N ILE A 403 -13.22 2.84 24.37
CA ILE A 403 -13.85 3.99 23.72
C ILE A 403 -15.18 4.32 24.40
N GLY A 404 -15.94 3.28 24.82
CA GLY A 404 -17.24 3.38 25.44
C GLY A 404 -18.11 2.14 25.21
N GLY A 405 -19.35 2.17 25.70
CA GLY A 405 -20.31 1.10 25.50
C GLY A 405 -21.04 1.22 24.16
N HIS A 406 -21.25 0.11 23.48
CA HIS A 406 -22.05 0.06 22.25
C HIS A 406 -23.50 0.44 22.55
N PRO A 407 -24.12 1.41 21.85
CA PRO A 407 -25.43 1.96 22.21
C PRO A 407 -26.58 0.93 22.20
N GLU A 408 -26.48 -0.13 21.40
CA GLU A 408 -27.53 -1.16 21.29
C GLU A 408 -27.26 -2.39 22.18
N THR A 409 -25.98 -2.80 22.32
CA THR A 409 -25.64 -4.06 23.02
C THR A 409 -25.11 -3.83 24.43
N GLY A 410 -24.70 -2.61 24.76
CA GLY A 410 -24.04 -2.28 26.04
C GLY A 410 -22.63 -2.83 26.20
N GLU A 411 -22.11 -3.59 25.21
CA GLU A 411 -20.78 -4.15 25.24
C GLU A 411 -19.69 -3.06 25.10
N ILE A 412 -18.57 -3.23 25.79
CA ILE A 412 -17.47 -2.28 25.75
C ILE A 412 -16.77 -2.36 24.39
N ILE A 413 -16.63 -1.21 23.75
CA ILE A 413 -15.84 -1.04 22.52
C ILE A 413 -14.43 -0.67 22.89
N THR A 414 -13.44 -1.40 22.39
CA THR A 414 -12.02 -1.13 22.58
C THR A 414 -11.31 -0.90 21.26
N VAL A 415 -10.35 0.04 21.25
CA VAL A 415 -9.41 0.24 20.15
C VAL A 415 -8.09 -0.44 20.48
N ASN A 416 -7.47 -1.04 19.46
CA ASN A 416 -6.23 -1.77 19.62
C ASN A 416 -5.36 -1.67 18.35
N TYR A 417 -4.09 -2.07 18.45
CA TYR A 417 -3.17 -2.16 17.33
C TYR A 417 -2.57 -3.56 17.23
N GLY A 418 -2.73 -4.20 16.08
CA GLY A 418 -2.30 -5.58 15.85
C GLY A 418 -1.44 -5.75 14.61
N ARG A 419 -1.14 -7.01 14.28
CA ARG A 419 -0.31 -7.39 13.11
C ARG A 419 -0.80 -6.80 11.78
N TYR A 420 -2.11 -6.60 11.66
CA TYR A 420 -2.76 -6.13 10.44
C TYR A 420 -3.10 -4.64 10.45
N GLY A 421 -2.72 -3.91 11.50
CA GLY A 421 -3.02 -2.49 11.70
C GLY A 421 -3.92 -2.23 12.90
N GLY A 422 -4.45 -0.99 12.97
CA GLY A 422 -5.43 -0.58 13.96
C GLY A 422 -6.78 -1.28 13.78
N TYR A 423 -7.42 -1.66 14.87
CA TYR A 423 -8.74 -2.28 14.84
C TYR A 423 -9.54 -1.97 16.10
N ILE A 424 -10.84 -2.05 15.98
CA ILE A 424 -11.80 -1.99 17.08
C ILE A 424 -12.36 -3.37 17.36
N ASN A 425 -12.57 -3.64 18.64
CA ASN A 425 -13.22 -4.86 19.12
C ASN A 425 -14.45 -4.49 19.96
N CYS A 426 -15.56 -5.23 19.76
CA CYS A 426 -16.76 -5.19 20.57
C CYS A 426 -17.31 -6.60 20.67
N GLY A 427 -17.23 -7.22 21.82
CA GLY A 427 -17.58 -8.62 22.01
C GLY A 427 -16.86 -9.53 21.01
N ASP A 428 -17.62 -10.25 20.19
CA ASP A 428 -17.08 -11.16 19.16
C ASP A 428 -16.82 -10.49 17.81
N LYS A 429 -17.11 -9.19 17.65
CA LYS A 429 -16.92 -8.45 16.40
C LYS A 429 -15.61 -7.67 16.40
N ASN A 430 -14.91 -7.72 15.29
CA ASN A 430 -13.71 -6.92 15.03
C ASN A 430 -13.89 -6.14 13.72
N ALA A 431 -13.55 -4.86 13.73
CA ALA A 431 -13.48 -4.03 12.54
C ALA A 431 -12.09 -3.39 12.43
N SER A 432 -11.47 -3.48 11.26
CA SER A 432 -10.20 -2.78 11.00
C SER A 432 -10.45 -1.30 10.78
N LEU A 433 -9.53 -0.46 11.26
CA LEU A 433 -9.50 0.95 10.92
C LEU A 433 -9.07 1.12 9.46
N GLU A 434 -9.61 2.11 8.78
CA GLU A 434 -9.24 2.43 7.41
C GLU A 434 -7.88 3.11 7.34
N ASP A 435 -7.60 3.99 8.30
CA ASP A 435 -6.29 4.61 8.51
C ASP A 435 -5.80 4.31 9.93
N ASN A 436 -4.51 3.97 10.05
CA ASN A 436 -3.88 3.75 11.35
C ASN A 436 -3.81 5.00 12.23
N SER A 437 -3.91 6.20 11.65
CA SER A 437 -3.95 7.46 12.41
C SER A 437 -5.24 7.61 13.22
N GLU A 438 -6.35 7.00 12.77
CA GLU A 438 -7.62 7.00 13.49
C GLU A 438 -7.51 6.37 14.91
N ILE A 439 -6.44 5.61 15.17
CA ILE A 439 -6.22 4.97 16.49
C ILE A 439 -6.16 5.99 17.62
N PHE A 440 -5.73 7.22 17.35
CA PHE A 440 -5.56 8.26 18.35
C PHE A 440 -6.85 9.02 18.69
N ASP A 441 -7.74 9.18 17.73
CA ASP A 441 -8.90 10.08 17.82
C ASP A 441 -10.26 9.44 17.56
N ILE A 442 -10.28 8.11 17.27
CA ILE A 442 -11.53 7.43 16.99
C ILE A 442 -12.54 7.55 18.14
N GLY A 443 -13.71 8.12 17.82
CA GLY A 443 -14.84 8.25 18.72
C GLY A 443 -15.86 7.12 18.56
N ILE A 444 -16.80 7.05 19.51
CA ILE A 444 -17.82 6.00 19.61
C ILE A 444 -18.69 5.90 18.34
N ASN A 445 -19.08 7.02 17.74
CA ASN A 445 -19.94 7.03 16.55
C ASN A 445 -19.26 6.39 15.34
N ARG A 446 -17.97 6.71 15.12
CA ARG A 446 -17.16 6.11 14.05
C ARG A 446 -16.94 4.62 14.31
N ALA A 447 -16.65 4.25 15.56
CA ALA A 447 -16.47 2.87 15.96
C ALA A 447 -17.72 2.02 15.71
N VAL A 448 -18.90 2.51 16.10
CA VAL A 448 -20.20 1.83 15.84
C VAL A 448 -20.46 1.67 14.35
N SER A 449 -20.19 2.71 13.54
CA SER A 449 -20.36 2.64 12.08
C SER A 449 -19.46 1.58 11.44
N LEU A 450 -18.21 1.46 11.88
CA LEU A 450 -17.29 0.44 11.41
C LEU A 450 -17.72 -0.97 11.83
N LEU A 451 -18.21 -1.13 13.07
CA LEU A 451 -18.70 -2.41 13.60
C LEU A 451 -20.00 -2.86 12.92
N ALA A 452 -20.86 -1.93 12.50
CA ALA A 452 -22.08 -2.25 11.75
C ALA A 452 -21.79 -2.88 10.38
N ASN A 453 -20.70 -2.44 9.73
CA ASN A 453 -20.26 -2.95 8.43
C ASN A 453 -19.28 -4.14 8.55
N ALA A 454 -18.85 -4.49 9.78
CA ALA A 454 -17.92 -5.57 10.01
C ALA A 454 -18.59 -6.93 9.79
N LYS A 455 -17.94 -7.79 9.00
CA LYS A 455 -18.29 -9.20 8.95
C LYS A 455 -18.01 -9.80 10.34
N PRO A 456 -18.89 -10.71 10.84
CA PRO A 456 -18.65 -11.37 12.11
C PRO A 456 -17.24 -11.99 12.08
N GLY A 457 -16.45 -11.70 13.12
CA GLY A 457 -15.09 -12.18 13.23
C GLY A 457 -15.05 -13.69 13.07
N ARG A 458 -13.96 -14.22 12.51
CA ARG A 458 -13.75 -15.68 12.52
C ARG A 458 -13.88 -16.09 13.98
N LEU A 459 -14.94 -16.85 14.31
CA LEU A 459 -15.15 -17.47 15.60
C LEU A 459 -13.79 -17.92 16.16
N LYS A 460 -13.49 -17.55 17.42
CA LYS A 460 -12.35 -18.15 18.14
C LYS A 460 -12.42 -19.62 17.83
N SER A 461 -11.37 -20.19 17.27
CA SER A 461 -11.35 -21.50 16.62
C SER A 461 -11.73 -22.68 17.53
N SER A 462 -12.08 -22.42 18.77
CA SER A 462 -12.62 -23.40 19.71
C SER A 462 -13.23 -22.69 20.94
N SER A 463 -14.55 -22.77 21.11
CA SER A 463 -15.21 -22.44 22.38
C SER A 463 -15.28 -23.68 23.26
N GLU A 464 -15.08 -23.53 24.56
CA GLU A 464 -15.28 -24.57 25.54
C GLU A 464 -16.78 -24.83 25.70
N ILE A 465 -17.20 -26.08 25.51
CA ILE A 465 -18.59 -26.52 25.73
C ILE A 465 -18.73 -26.92 27.21
N LYS A 466 -17.82 -27.77 27.71
CA LYS A 466 -17.89 -28.34 29.05
C LYS A 466 -16.52 -28.78 29.52
N THR A 467 -16.23 -28.61 30.81
CA THR A 467 -15.10 -29.31 31.47
C THR A 467 -15.60 -30.59 32.11
N LEU A 468 -15.06 -31.75 31.71
CA LEU A 468 -15.50 -33.08 32.19
C LEU A 468 -14.93 -33.45 33.55
N GLY A 469 -13.74 -32.93 33.85
CA GLY A 469 -13.00 -33.28 35.08
C GLY A 469 -11.51 -33.41 34.82
N GLU A 470 -10.79 -34.06 35.74
CA GLU A 470 -9.36 -34.28 35.67
C GLU A 470 -9.04 -35.72 35.23
N HIS A 471 -7.97 -35.87 34.45
CA HIS A 471 -7.48 -37.19 34.03
C HIS A 471 -6.90 -37.94 35.25
N PRO A 472 -7.23 -39.23 35.48
CA PRO A 472 -6.84 -39.96 36.67
C PRO A 472 -5.32 -40.06 36.90
N ASP A 473 -4.52 -40.12 35.83
CA ASP A 473 -3.07 -40.32 35.92
C ASP A 473 -2.27 -39.06 36.31
N ASP A 474 -2.69 -37.87 35.83
CA ASP A 474 -1.87 -36.67 35.98
C ASP A 474 -2.65 -35.43 36.44
N LYS A 475 -3.90 -35.58 36.80
CA LYS A 475 -4.81 -34.52 37.30
C LYS A 475 -4.91 -33.29 36.42
N LYS A 476 -4.75 -33.47 35.09
CA LYS A 476 -4.94 -32.37 34.14
C LYS A 476 -6.38 -32.32 33.60
N PRO A 477 -6.94 -31.11 33.36
CA PRO A 477 -8.31 -30.99 32.96
C PRO A 477 -8.55 -31.55 31.56
N ILE A 478 -9.68 -32.27 31.41
CA ILE A 478 -10.24 -32.75 30.14
C ILE A 478 -11.41 -31.83 29.78
N LYS A 479 -11.34 -31.21 28.60
CA LYS A 479 -12.34 -30.24 28.14
C LYS A 479 -12.96 -30.67 26.84
N VAL A 480 -14.26 -30.47 26.72
CA VAL A 480 -15.00 -30.59 25.45
C VAL A 480 -15.01 -29.22 24.79
N MET A 481 -14.58 -29.18 23.55
CA MET A 481 -14.40 -27.96 22.78
C MET A 481 -15.17 -28.03 21.47
N LYS A 482 -15.74 -26.91 21.04
CA LYS A 482 -16.36 -26.78 19.72
C LYS A 482 -15.32 -26.24 18.73
N GLY A 483 -14.97 -27.02 17.73
CA GLY A 483 -13.98 -26.66 16.71
C GLY A 483 -14.57 -26.50 15.32
N LYS A 484 -13.75 -26.01 14.38
CA LYS A 484 -14.12 -25.79 12.97
C LYS A 484 -14.58 -27.08 12.25
N PHE A 485 -14.09 -28.24 12.70
CA PHE A 485 -14.37 -29.56 12.11
C PHE A 485 -15.28 -30.43 12.99
N GLY A 486 -16.02 -29.80 13.89
CA GLY A 486 -16.90 -30.49 14.83
C GLY A 486 -16.39 -30.45 16.28
N PRO A 487 -17.15 -31.00 17.24
CA PRO A 487 -16.78 -31.06 18.64
C PRO A 487 -15.62 -32.03 18.86
N TYR A 488 -14.74 -31.69 19.82
CA TYR A 488 -13.57 -32.49 20.15
C TYR A 488 -13.19 -32.38 21.63
N ILE A 489 -12.51 -33.41 22.11
CA ILE A 489 -11.96 -33.43 23.47
C ILE A 489 -10.53 -32.90 23.42
N LYS A 490 -10.25 -31.91 24.26
CA LYS A 490 -8.91 -31.35 24.44
C LYS A 490 -8.29 -31.85 25.74
N TYR A 491 -7.13 -32.52 25.62
CA TYR A 491 -6.32 -32.95 26.73
C TYR A 491 -4.86 -32.67 26.41
N LYS A 492 -4.20 -31.81 27.20
CA LYS A 492 -2.82 -31.33 26.91
C LYS A 492 -2.68 -30.79 25.47
N SER A 493 -1.79 -31.42 24.69
CA SER A 493 -1.57 -31.12 23.26
C SER A 493 -2.36 -32.03 22.32
N THR A 494 -3.18 -32.93 22.85
CA THR A 494 -3.96 -33.91 22.06
C THR A 494 -5.41 -33.42 21.92
N ASN A 495 -5.90 -33.46 20.69
CA ASN A 495 -7.31 -33.19 20.37
C ASN A 495 -7.90 -34.47 19.78
N ALA A 496 -8.88 -35.07 20.47
CA ALA A 496 -9.61 -36.24 20.01
C ALA A 496 -11.00 -35.84 19.54
N THR A 497 -11.35 -36.14 18.28
CA THR A 497 -12.66 -35.82 17.69
C THR A 497 -13.73 -36.68 18.35
N ILE A 498 -14.86 -36.07 18.71
CA ILE A 498 -16.04 -36.77 19.20
C ILE A 498 -16.79 -37.28 17.96
N PRO A 499 -17.14 -38.58 17.89
CA PRO A 499 -17.97 -39.14 16.82
C PRO A 499 -19.39 -38.54 16.79
N ASP A 500 -19.97 -38.44 15.61
CA ASP A 500 -21.30 -37.82 15.40
C ASP A 500 -22.46 -38.51 16.14
N ASN A 501 -22.24 -39.73 16.61
CA ASN A 501 -23.21 -40.52 17.38
C ASN A 501 -23.18 -40.25 18.90
N ILE A 502 -22.32 -39.35 19.38
CA ILE A 502 -22.20 -39.00 20.80
C ILE A 502 -22.49 -37.50 20.94
N ASP A 503 -23.44 -37.18 21.84
CA ASP A 503 -23.73 -35.76 22.13
C ASP A 503 -22.60 -35.14 22.95
N PRO A 504 -21.97 -34.03 22.47
CA PRO A 504 -20.91 -33.36 23.19
C PRO A 504 -21.29 -32.82 24.57
N GLU A 505 -22.56 -32.60 24.84
CA GLU A 505 -23.06 -32.13 26.14
C GLU A 505 -23.27 -33.28 27.13
N GLU A 506 -23.54 -34.49 26.66
CA GLU A 506 -23.80 -35.66 27.48
C GLU A 506 -22.61 -36.60 27.70
N ILE A 507 -21.50 -36.41 26.94
CA ILE A 507 -20.34 -37.28 27.02
C ILE A 507 -19.78 -37.39 28.43
N LEU A 508 -19.48 -38.62 28.86
CA LEU A 508 -18.95 -38.94 30.15
C LEU A 508 -17.40 -38.92 30.15
N ILE A 509 -16.78 -38.72 31.33
CA ILE A 509 -15.34 -38.63 31.46
C ILE A 509 -14.63 -39.93 31.02
N GLU A 510 -15.23 -41.07 31.24
CA GLU A 510 -14.70 -42.40 30.87
C GLU A 510 -14.63 -42.54 29.34
N GLU A 511 -15.66 -42.13 28.63
CA GLU A 511 -15.71 -42.15 27.17
C GLU A 511 -14.69 -41.16 26.56
N ALA A 512 -14.50 -40.02 27.21
CA ALA A 512 -13.52 -39.03 26.79
C ALA A 512 -12.09 -39.55 26.92
N ILE A 513 -11.78 -40.27 28.00
CA ILE A 513 -10.47 -40.92 28.23
C ILE A 513 -10.22 -41.97 27.15
N ASP A 514 -11.19 -42.83 26.84
CA ASP A 514 -11.09 -43.87 25.80
C ASP A 514 -10.79 -43.24 24.41
N LEU A 515 -11.46 -42.15 24.07
CA LEU A 515 -11.19 -41.42 22.82
C LEU A 515 -9.81 -40.78 22.78
N ILE A 516 -9.30 -40.30 23.92
CA ILE A 516 -7.95 -39.74 24.04
C ILE A 516 -6.91 -40.86 23.86
N GLU A 517 -7.07 -42.01 24.53
CA GLU A 517 -6.18 -43.14 24.42
C GLU A 517 -6.10 -43.71 23.00
N LYS A 518 -7.23 -43.92 22.35
CA LYS A 518 -7.31 -44.34 20.93
C LYS A 518 -6.57 -43.36 20.01
N LYS A 519 -6.62 -42.04 20.29
CA LYS A 519 -5.91 -41.03 19.51
C LYS A 519 -4.40 -41.09 19.76
N LEU A 520 -3.96 -41.26 21.00
CA LEU A 520 -2.55 -41.37 21.38
C LEU A 520 -1.91 -42.61 20.76
N GLU A 521 -2.58 -43.75 20.76
CA GLU A 521 -2.10 -44.97 20.10
C GLU A 521 -1.92 -44.79 18.58
N LYS A 522 -2.87 -44.15 17.89
CA LYS A 522 -2.75 -43.84 16.46
C LYS A 522 -1.60 -42.91 16.16
N THR A 523 -1.30 -41.95 17.02
CA THR A 523 -0.19 -41.00 16.86
C THR A 523 1.15 -41.63 17.23
N GLY A 524 1.22 -42.51 18.24
CA GLY A 524 2.40 -43.28 18.62
C GLY A 524 2.87 -44.25 17.52
N LYS A 525 1.96 -44.89 16.81
CA LYS A 525 2.26 -45.75 15.65
C LYS A 525 2.81 -44.97 14.44
N LYS A 526 2.42 -43.72 14.24
CA LYS A 526 2.98 -42.85 13.18
C LYS A 526 4.40 -42.39 13.47
N LYS A 527 4.76 -42.10 14.72
CA LYS A 527 6.13 -41.74 15.12
C LYS A 527 7.11 -42.89 14.95
N LYS A 528 6.70 -44.17 15.20
CA LYS A 528 7.53 -45.33 14.95
C LYS A 528 7.74 -45.66 13.47
N LYS A 529 6.87 -45.23 12.57
CA LYS A 529 7.04 -45.39 11.10
C LYS A 529 7.89 -44.30 10.45
N SER A 530 7.98 -43.10 11.02
CA SER A 530 8.81 -41.99 10.46
C SER A 530 10.28 -42.05 10.96
N SER A 531 10.61 -42.84 11.97
CA SER A 531 12.00 -43.10 12.43
C SER A 531 12.65 -44.30 11.77
N LYS A 532 12.02 -44.95 10.76
CA LYS A 532 12.52 -46.08 9.98
C LYS A 532 12.48 -45.87 8.47
N LYS A 533 12.60 -44.60 8.03
CA LYS A 533 12.90 -44.28 6.62
C LYS A 533 14.00 -43.26 6.54
#